data_f59fac024489aa43b163a253a28c77fc
#
_entry.id   f59fac024489aa43b163a253a28c77fc
#
_cell.length_a   1.000
_cell.length_b   1.000
_cell.length_c   1.000
_cell.angle_alpha   90.00
_cell.angle_beta   90.00
_cell.angle_gamma   90.00
#
_symmetry.space_group_name_H-M   'P 1'
#
loop_
_entity.id
_entity.type
_entity.pdbx_description
1 polymer ?
#
loop_
_entity_poly.entity_id
_entity_poly.type
_entity_poly.pdbx_seq_one_letter_code
_entity_poly.pdbx_strand_id
1 'polypeptide(L)' 'IESVYKKLTGQGVEFINPPESNGKVKVAFCKDPNDVWLELVEEL' A
#
# COMPACT_ATOMS: atom_id res chain seq x y z
N ILE A 1 -2.01 -2.88 -7.73
CA ILE A 1 -1.76 -2.54 -6.32
C ILE A 1 -2.39 -3.54 -5.36
N GLU A 2 -3.52 -4.13 -5.73
CA GLU A 2 -4.15 -5.13 -4.87
C GLU A 2 -3.23 -6.33 -4.61
N SER A 3 -2.55 -6.81 -5.66
CA SER A 3 -1.62 -7.93 -5.53
C SER A 3 -0.46 -7.58 -4.63
N VAL A 4 0.08 -6.38 -4.79
CA VAL A 4 1.20 -5.90 -3.98
C VAL A 4 0.76 -5.73 -2.54
N TYR A 5 -0.42 -5.20 -2.32
CA TYR A 5 -0.99 -5.04 -0.99
C TYR A 5 -1.07 -6.39 -0.26
N LYS A 6 -1.62 -7.40 -0.92
CA LYS A 6 -1.74 -8.74 -0.32
C LYS A 6 -0.38 -9.36 -0.05
N LYS A 7 0.55 -9.20 -0.99
CA LYS A 7 1.89 -9.76 -0.85
C LYS A 7 2.64 -9.14 0.32
N LEU A 8 2.63 -7.82 0.41
CA LEU A 8 3.32 -7.12 1.48
C LEU A 8 2.69 -7.36 2.83
N THR A 9 1.37 -7.43 2.89
CA THR A 9 0.67 -7.75 4.13
C THR A 9 1.08 -9.14 4.63
N GLY A 10 1.20 -10.08 3.71
CA GLY A 10 1.64 -11.43 4.04
C GLY A 10 3.09 -11.49 4.50
N GLN A 11 3.90 -10.47 4.20
CA GLN A 11 5.29 -10.38 4.61
C GLN A 11 5.47 -9.59 5.92
N GLY A 12 4.38 -9.18 6.54
CA GLY A 12 4.45 -8.45 7.80
C GLY A 12 4.52 -6.94 7.66
N VAL A 13 4.33 -6.42 6.45
CA VAL A 13 4.28 -4.98 6.24
C VAL A 13 2.94 -4.45 6.74
N GLU A 14 2.99 -3.41 7.57
CA GLU A 14 1.80 -2.83 8.15
C GLU A 14 1.26 -1.70 7.27
N PHE A 15 0.00 -1.83 6.84
CA PHE A 15 -0.65 -0.78 6.05
C PHE A 15 -1.46 0.12 6.96
N ILE A 16 -1.27 1.43 6.78
CA ILE A 16 -2.00 2.44 7.54
C ILE A 16 -3.44 2.48 7.07
N ASN A 17 -3.63 2.32 5.76
CA ASN A 17 -4.96 2.25 5.15
C ASN A 17 -4.92 1.27 3.99
N PRO A 18 -6.06 0.64 3.66
CA PRO A 18 -6.14 -0.21 2.47
C PRO A 18 -6.05 0.64 1.21
N PRO A 19 -5.80 0.03 0.03
CA PRO A 19 -5.77 0.78 -1.22
C PRO A 19 -7.08 1.53 -1.45
N GLU A 20 -6.99 2.82 -1.74
CA GLU A 20 -8.14 3.67 -2.00
C GLU A 20 -8.00 4.33 -3.35
N SER A 21 -9.12 4.39 -4.08
CA SER A 21 -9.16 5.02 -5.39
C SER A 21 -9.79 6.40 -5.29
N ASN A 22 -9.16 7.38 -5.95
CA ASN A 22 -9.74 8.72 -6.05
C ASN A 22 -10.26 9.03 -7.45
N GLY A 23 -10.44 7.98 -8.28
CA GLY A 23 -10.95 8.11 -9.62
C GLY A 23 -9.89 8.11 -10.71
N LYS A 24 -8.66 8.47 -10.37
CA LYS A 24 -7.55 8.49 -11.33
C LYS A 24 -6.40 7.60 -10.91
N VAL A 25 -6.19 7.48 -9.62
CA VAL A 25 -5.13 6.65 -9.08
C VAL A 25 -5.64 5.88 -7.87
N LYS A 26 -4.97 4.80 -7.56
CA LYS A 26 -5.20 4.03 -6.36
C LYS A 26 -3.98 4.18 -5.48
N VAL A 27 -4.18 4.50 -4.22
CA VAL A 27 -3.09 4.85 -3.30
C VAL A 27 -3.22 4.05 -2.01
N ALA A 28 -2.09 3.59 -1.50
CA ALA A 28 -2.04 2.94 -0.19
C ALA A 28 -0.76 3.37 0.51
N PHE A 29 -0.84 3.58 1.82
CA PHE A 29 0.32 3.90 2.64
C PHE A 29 0.64 2.72 3.52
N CYS A 30 1.92 2.38 3.61
CA CYS A 30 2.37 1.32 4.49
C CYS A 30 3.66 1.72 5.18
N LYS A 31 4.04 0.91 6.14
CA LYS A 31 5.21 1.17 6.95
C LYS A 31 6.02 -0.12 7.01
N ASP A 32 7.31 -0.04 6.67
CA ASP A 32 8.16 -1.22 6.71
C ASP A 32 8.63 -1.50 8.14
N PRO A 33 9.29 -2.65 8.39
CA PRO A 33 9.76 -2.98 9.75
C PRO A 33 10.76 -1.99 10.33
N ASN A 34 11.35 -1.14 9.51
CA ASN A 34 12.30 -0.13 9.96
C ASN A 34 11.64 1.24 10.17
N ASP A 35 10.32 1.29 10.22
CA ASP A 35 9.54 2.52 10.40
C ASP A 35 9.66 3.49 9.23
N VAL A 36 9.97 2.99 8.05
CA VAL A 36 10.02 3.83 6.84
C VAL A 36 8.64 3.81 6.19
N TRP A 37 8.10 4.99 5.93
CA TRP A 37 6.80 5.13 5.28
C TRP A 37 6.94 4.95 3.78
N LEU A 38 6.04 4.18 3.19
CA LEU A 38 6.01 3.91 1.77
C LEU A 38 4.63 4.24 1.23
N GLU A 39 4.61 4.86 0.06
CA GLU A 39 3.36 5.14 -0.65
C GLU A 39 3.33 4.32 -1.92
N LEU A 40 2.27 3.55 -2.10
CA LEU A 40 2.04 2.78 -3.31
C LEU A 40 1.01 3.53 -4.15
N VAL A 41 1.34 3.78 -5.41
CA VAL A 41 0.46 4.51 -6.32
C VAL A 41 0.31 3.71 -7.59
N GLU A 42 -0.94 3.53 -8.03
CA GLU A 42 -1.25 2.85 -9.28
C GLU A 42 -2.17 3.73 -10.11
N GLU A 43 -1.80 3.98 -11.37
CA GLU A 43 -2.66 4.70 -12.29
C GLU A 43 -3.78 3.79 -12.76
N LEU A 44 -4.98 4.31 -12.75
CA LEU A 44 -6.18 3.58 -13.20
C LEU A 44 -6.46 3.83 -14.67
#